data_e9cbd06f0e84ea73e5887f86f2c4f652
#
_entry.id   e9cbd06f0e84ea73e5887f86f2c4f652
#
_cell.length_a   1.000
_cell.length_b   1.000
_cell.length_c   1.000
_cell.angle_alpha   90.00
_cell.angle_beta   90.00
_cell.angle_gamma   90.00
#
_symmetry.space_group_name_H-M   'P 1'
#
loop_
_entity.id
_entity.type
_entity.pdbx_description
1 polymer ?
#
loop_
_entity_poly.entity_id
_entity_poly.type
_entity_poly.pdbx_seq_one_letter_code
_entity_poly.pdbx_strand_id
1 'polypeptide(L)'
;MRYWIETLGCPKNHVDSDKLAGLLVTQGYQVAESAEEADLVVANTCAFIEAAREESIETVLELAERKSSGARLVVTGCMAERYGDELAAALPEVDLVAGFGESFSELATTPVTLRRRSTPAFDLLNLPRPATSTPWAYVKIAEGCDRRCGFCAIPSFRGDQRSRSTEEILTEARALAMGGVKELVLIAQDLASWGHDRRRAGRGEAVEVLDEGGTQPLIELTRVLSQEIERVRLLYLYPSGLTSGLIETILASGVPYFDLSLQHASRRMLRAMRRWGSGERFLERIAVIRAAEPDATFRSSFILGYPGETEDDQRELLEFIEAAQLDWAGFFTFSSEEGTLANGLDHQVPAELALERLREVSELQDAITARRRDEMVGTRQRLLIDSPGVGRSVRECPEIDGIVMVEPSVAVGEFVDVTIVASHGTDLEAVLV
;
A
#
# COMPACT_ATOMS: atom_id res chain seq x y z
N MET A 1 25.81 -0.72 19.04
CA MET A 1 24.50 -1.32 19.27
C MET A 1 23.91 -1.78 17.94
N ARG A 2 23.26 -2.95 17.93
CA ARG A 2 22.64 -3.51 16.74
C ARG A 2 21.10 -3.41 16.87
N TYR A 3 20.41 -3.20 15.76
CA TYR A 3 18.94 -3.14 15.71
C TYR A 3 18.38 -4.18 14.73
N TRP A 4 17.16 -4.64 15.03
CA TRP A 4 16.30 -5.41 14.16
C TRP A 4 14.94 -4.72 14.05
N ILE A 5 14.38 -4.64 12.85
CA ILE A 5 13.03 -4.12 12.63
C ILE A 5 12.18 -5.21 11.97
N GLU A 6 11.15 -5.64 12.67
CA GLU A 6 10.09 -6.46 12.09
C GLU A 6 8.98 -5.57 11.58
N THR A 7 8.61 -5.75 10.31
CA THR A 7 7.63 -4.88 9.64
C THR A 7 6.40 -5.64 9.27
N LEU A 8 5.27 -5.22 9.80
CA LEU A 8 3.96 -5.82 9.56
C LEU A 8 3.05 -4.90 8.78
N GLY A 9 2.15 -5.49 7.97
CA GLY A 9 1.10 -4.79 7.27
C GLY A 9 1.48 -4.33 5.86
N CYS A 10 1.23 -3.07 5.51
CA CYS A 10 1.20 -2.60 4.13
C CYS A 10 2.50 -1.89 3.69
N PRO A 11 2.69 -1.63 2.38
CA PRO A 11 3.83 -0.85 1.86
C PRO A 11 4.12 0.49 2.55
N LYS A 12 3.10 1.13 3.17
CA LYS A 12 3.33 2.36 3.94
C LYS A 12 4.15 2.09 5.20
N ASN A 13 3.90 0.95 5.87
CA ASN A 13 4.69 0.53 7.02
C ASN A 13 6.12 0.14 6.62
N HIS A 14 6.32 -0.46 5.43
CA HIS A 14 7.67 -0.73 4.91
C HIS A 14 8.48 0.56 4.77
N VAL A 15 7.90 1.62 4.17
CA VAL A 15 8.57 2.92 4.10
C VAL A 15 8.81 3.51 5.48
N ASP A 16 7.88 3.37 6.43
CA ASP A 16 8.06 3.85 7.80
C ASP A 16 9.24 3.12 8.48
N SER A 17 9.37 1.81 8.29
CA SER A 17 10.52 1.02 8.77
C SER A 17 11.84 1.44 8.13
N ASP A 18 11.87 1.67 6.81
CA ASP A 18 13.06 2.16 6.12
C ASP A 18 13.53 3.51 6.67
N LYS A 19 12.59 4.44 6.88
CA LYS A 19 12.87 5.75 7.46
C LYS A 19 13.39 5.64 8.89
N LEU A 20 12.81 4.74 9.68
CA LEU A 20 13.25 4.44 11.02
C LEU A 20 14.65 3.82 11.03
N ALA A 21 14.92 2.86 10.15
CA ALA A 21 16.24 2.26 9.96
C ALA A 21 17.30 3.32 9.62
N GLY A 22 16.99 4.23 8.69
CA GLY A 22 17.86 5.36 8.34
C GLY A 22 18.17 6.25 9.54
N LEU A 23 17.17 6.54 10.39
CA LEU A 23 17.37 7.29 11.62
C LEU A 23 18.31 6.54 12.59
N LEU A 24 18.08 5.24 12.84
CA LEU A 24 18.90 4.43 13.72
C LEU A 24 20.35 4.36 13.25
N VAL A 25 20.58 4.23 11.93
CA VAL A 25 21.92 4.27 11.33
C VAL A 25 22.61 5.62 11.60
N THR A 26 21.89 6.75 11.47
CA THR A 26 22.45 8.08 11.77
C THR A 26 22.80 8.25 13.25
N GLN A 27 22.15 7.49 14.14
CA GLN A 27 22.45 7.42 15.58
C GLN A 27 23.57 6.41 15.93
N GLY A 28 24.18 5.78 14.94
CA GLY A 28 25.30 4.85 15.12
C GLY A 28 24.91 3.39 15.39
N TYR A 29 23.64 3.04 15.19
CA TYR A 29 23.22 1.64 15.23
C TYR A 29 23.62 0.92 13.94
N GLN A 30 23.84 -0.38 14.04
CA GLN A 30 24.08 -1.29 12.92
C GLN A 30 22.93 -2.29 12.82
N VAL A 31 22.60 -2.72 11.60
CA VAL A 31 21.58 -3.77 11.41
C VAL A 31 22.06 -5.09 12.02
N ALA A 32 21.19 -5.80 12.72
CA ALA A 32 21.43 -7.17 13.18
C ALA A 32 21.00 -8.18 12.10
N GLU A 33 21.53 -9.37 12.14
CA GLU A 33 21.14 -10.46 11.24
C GLU A 33 19.81 -11.13 11.68
N SER A 34 19.49 -11.01 12.96
CA SER A 34 18.23 -11.52 13.54
C SER A 34 17.85 -10.74 14.81
N ALA A 35 16.60 -10.94 15.28
CA ALA A 35 16.11 -10.34 16.51
C ALA A 35 16.90 -10.80 17.74
N GLU A 36 17.38 -12.04 17.75
CA GLU A 36 18.19 -12.62 18.83
C GLU A 36 19.53 -11.94 18.99
N GLU A 37 20.07 -11.35 17.92
CA GLU A 37 21.37 -10.68 17.90
C GLU A 37 21.28 -9.16 18.09
N ALA A 38 20.06 -8.62 18.15
CA ALA A 38 19.84 -7.20 18.30
C ALA A 38 19.90 -6.75 19.75
N ASP A 39 20.41 -5.54 19.99
CA ASP A 39 20.30 -4.81 21.25
C ASP A 39 18.98 -4.04 21.33
N LEU A 40 18.40 -3.72 20.18
CA LEU A 40 17.13 -3.04 20.00
C LEU A 40 16.30 -3.79 18.94
N VAL A 41 15.16 -4.32 19.37
CA VAL A 41 14.16 -4.96 18.51
C VAL A 41 12.99 -4.01 18.36
N VAL A 42 12.57 -3.71 17.14
CA VAL A 42 11.44 -2.83 16.84
C VAL A 42 10.40 -3.60 16.06
N ALA A 43 9.16 -3.65 16.53
CA ALA A 43 8.01 -4.15 15.81
C ALA A 43 7.19 -2.98 15.25
N ASN A 44 7.21 -2.79 13.93
CA ASN A 44 6.37 -1.81 13.24
C ASN A 44 5.04 -2.47 12.86
N THR A 45 4.00 -2.17 13.61
CA THR A 45 2.74 -2.91 13.67
C THR A 45 1.63 -2.32 12.80
N CYS A 46 0.68 -3.17 12.41
CA CYS A 46 -0.52 -2.79 11.68
C CYS A 46 -1.74 -2.76 12.61
N ALA A 47 -2.69 -1.85 12.33
CA ALA A 47 -3.97 -1.76 13.04
C ALA A 47 -5.15 -1.48 12.10
N PHE A 48 -5.02 -1.86 10.82
CA PHE A 48 -6.03 -1.52 9.82
C PHE A 48 -7.30 -2.35 9.96
N ILE A 49 -7.16 -3.65 10.19
CA ILE A 49 -8.25 -4.62 10.40
C ILE A 49 -7.90 -5.55 11.58
N GLU A 50 -8.90 -6.25 12.12
CA GLU A 50 -8.75 -7.14 13.27
C GLU A 50 -7.67 -8.19 13.06
N ALA A 51 -7.71 -8.93 11.95
CA ALA A 51 -6.70 -9.94 11.63
C ALA A 51 -5.26 -9.40 11.62
N ALA A 52 -5.05 -8.18 11.12
CA ALA A 52 -3.72 -7.54 11.13
C ALA A 52 -3.28 -7.10 12.54
N ARG A 53 -4.24 -6.85 13.45
CA ARG A 53 -3.92 -6.59 14.86
C ARG A 53 -3.53 -7.87 15.58
N GLU A 54 -4.25 -8.96 15.33
CA GLU A 54 -3.94 -10.30 15.88
C GLU A 54 -2.54 -10.73 15.47
N GLU A 55 -2.23 -10.69 14.17
CA GLU A 55 -0.89 -10.96 13.61
C GLU A 55 0.18 -10.08 14.29
N SER A 56 -0.12 -8.78 14.46
CA SER A 56 0.82 -7.84 15.10
C SER A 56 1.09 -8.19 16.56
N ILE A 57 0.07 -8.60 17.32
CA ILE A 57 0.21 -9.01 18.73
C ILE A 57 1.00 -10.32 18.82
N GLU A 58 0.66 -11.31 18.02
CA GLU A 58 1.37 -12.60 17.98
C GLU A 58 2.86 -12.40 17.67
N THR A 59 3.18 -11.61 16.65
CA THR A 59 4.56 -11.31 16.29
C THR A 59 5.31 -10.56 17.42
N VAL A 60 4.67 -9.60 18.10
CA VAL A 60 5.27 -8.89 19.23
C VAL A 60 5.61 -9.87 20.38
N LEU A 61 4.70 -10.80 20.69
CA LEU A 61 4.93 -11.82 21.72
C LEU A 61 6.06 -12.78 21.32
N GLU A 62 6.10 -13.24 20.07
CA GLU A 62 7.21 -14.06 19.55
C GLU A 62 8.56 -13.33 19.65
N LEU A 63 8.61 -12.04 19.29
CA LEU A 63 9.82 -11.22 19.41
C LEU A 63 10.25 -11.04 20.85
N ALA A 64 9.30 -10.90 21.79
CA ALA A 64 9.59 -10.81 23.21
C ALA A 64 10.25 -12.09 23.76
N GLU A 65 9.82 -13.26 23.29
CA GLU A 65 10.41 -14.55 23.65
C GLU A 65 11.80 -14.77 23.03
N ARG A 66 11.99 -14.30 21.78
CA ARG A 66 13.21 -14.54 20.99
C ARG A 66 14.34 -13.56 21.27
N LYS A 67 14.02 -12.31 21.66
CA LYS A 67 15.06 -11.29 21.90
C LYS A 67 16.06 -11.72 22.98
N SER A 68 17.30 -11.30 22.85
CA SER A 68 18.33 -11.59 23.86
C SER A 68 18.00 -10.96 25.22
N SER A 69 18.47 -11.58 26.30
CA SER A 69 18.33 -11.05 27.65
C SER A 69 19.03 -9.69 27.77
N GLY A 70 18.28 -8.62 27.95
CA GLY A 70 18.78 -7.24 27.99
C GLY A 70 18.57 -6.45 26.70
N ALA A 71 18.16 -7.07 25.58
CA ALA A 71 17.67 -6.36 24.42
C ALA A 71 16.34 -5.66 24.74
N ARG A 72 16.15 -4.48 24.19
CA ARG A 72 14.90 -3.71 24.33
C ARG A 72 13.95 -4.04 23.18
N LEU A 73 12.66 -4.21 23.50
CA LEU A 73 11.58 -4.40 22.54
C LEU A 73 10.72 -3.13 22.46
N VAL A 74 10.63 -2.55 21.28
CA VAL A 74 9.82 -1.35 21.02
C VAL A 74 8.72 -1.70 20.03
N VAL A 75 7.49 -1.34 20.36
CA VAL A 75 6.35 -1.43 19.45
C VAL A 75 6.03 -0.05 18.89
N THR A 76 5.96 0.07 17.58
CA THR A 76 5.61 1.29 16.85
C THR A 76 4.60 1.00 15.74
N GLY A 77 4.27 1.98 14.92
CA GLY A 77 3.37 1.81 13.79
C GLY A 77 1.92 2.15 14.12
N CYS A 78 1.01 1.66 13.26
CA CYS A 78 -0.42 2.00 13.33
C CYS A 78 -1.06 1.56 14.64
N MET A 79 -0.66 0.41 15.21
CA MET A 79 -1.25 -0.10 16.44
C MET A 79 -0.80 0.72 17.65
N ALA A 80 0.48 1.09 17.72
CA ALA A 80 1.00 1.97 18.74
C ALA A 80 0.33 3.35 18.70
N GLU A 81 0.13 3.91 17.50
CA GLU A 81 -0.55 5.20 17.33
C GLU A 81 -2.03 5.15 17.72
N ARG A 82 -2.70 4.02 17.45
CA ARG A 82 -4.14 3.87 17.71
C ARG A 82 -4.46 3.55 19.15
N TYR A 83 -3.68 2.68 19.80
CA TYR A 83 -3.99 2.11 21.12
C TYR A 83 -2.98 2.47 22.19
N GLY A 84 -1.84 3.06 21.89
CA GLY A 84 -0.84 3.62 22.80
C GLY A 84 -0.81 3.06 24.22
N ASP A 85 -1.43 3.79 25.17
CA ASP A 85 -1.43 3.43 26.58
C ASP A 85 -2.12 2.08 26.88
N GLU A 86 -3.19 1.73 26.13
CA GLU A 86 -3.90 0.46 26.30
C GLU A 86 -2.99 -0.71 25.86
N LEU A 87 -2.27 -0.54 24.77
CA LEU A 87 -1.33 -1.52 24.26
C LEU A 87 -0.15 -1.71 25.21
N ALA A 88 0.39 -0.61 25.76
CA ALA A 88 1.47 -0.65 26.76
C ALA A 88 1.04 -1.35 28.07
N ALA A 89 -0.22 -1.19 28.47
CA ALA A 89 -0.76 -1.87 29.66
C ALA A 89 -1.04 -3.36 29.41
N ALA A 90 -1.39 -3.73 28.15
CA ALA A 90 -1.73 -5.11 27.78
C ALA A 90 -0.50 -5.97 27.49
N LEU A 91 0.63 -5.39 27.10
CA LEU A 91 1.86 -6.07 26.72
C LEU A 91 3.05 -5.69 27.64
N PRO A 92 3.10 -6.23 28.86
CA PRO A 92 4.17 -5.95 29.81
C PRO A 92 5.57 -6.43 29.36
N GLU A 93 5.64 -7.28 28.33
CA GLU A 93 6.87 -7.76 27.70
C GLU A 93 7.54 -6.70 26.82
N VAL A 94 6.82 -5.63 26.45
CA VAL A 94 7.28 -4.53 25.61
C VAL A 94 7.90 -3.45 26.49
N ASP A 95 9.14 -3.05 26.18
CA ASP A 95 9.85 -2.01 26.93
C ASP A 95 9.32 -0.61 26.63
N LEU A 96 8.79 -0.39 25.42
CA LEU A 96 8.22 0.88 24.98
C LEU A 96 7.20 0.70 23.86
N VAL A 97 6.07 1.40 23.96
CA VAL A 97 5.12 1.61 22.87
C VAL A 97 5.25 3.07 22.43
N ALA A 98 5.67 3.29 21.18
CA ALA A 98 5.96 4.61 20.61
C ALA A 98 5.13 4.88 19.36
N GLY A 99 4.31 5.92 19.36
CA GLY A 99 3.56 6.38 18.18
C GLY A 99 4.45 7.05 17.13
N PHE A 100 3.87 7.46 15.99
CA PHE A 100 4.59 8.09 14.87
C PHE A 100 5.26 9.43 15.23
N GLY A 101 4.90 10.05 16.34
CA GLY A 101 5.39 11.37 16.74
C GLY A 101 6.47 11.36 17.80
N GLU A 102 6.93 10.18 18.21
CA GLU A 102 7.86 10.07 19.33
C GLU A 102 9.30 9.90 18.86
N SER A 103 10.19 10.64 19.52
CA SER A 103 11.62 10.57 19.23
C SER A 103 12.23 9.31 19.81
N PHE A 104 12.79 8.47 18.96
CA PHE A 104 13.59 7.31 19.38
C PHE A 104 14.90 7.71 20.10
N SER A 105 15.28 8.99 20.10
CA SER A 105 16.46 9.48 20.83
C SER A 105 16.33 9.38 22.36
N GLU A 106 15.10 9.31 22.86
CA GLU A 106 14.84 9.11 24.30
C GLU A 106 14.86 7.64 24.74
N LEU A 107 14.92 6.71 23.79
CA LEU A 107 15.01 5.27 24.02
C LEU A 107 16.25 4.85 24.81
N ALA A 108 17.26 5.69 24.85
CA ALA A 108 18.55 5.36 25.52
C ALA A 108 18.53 5.57 27.04
N THR A 109 17.62 6.35 27.64
CA THR A 109 17.87 6.84 29.00
C THR A 109 16.70 6.98 29.98
N THR A 110 15.40 6.87 29.59
CA THR A 110 14.32 7.13 30.57
C THR A 110 13.01 6.38 30.29
N PRO A 111 12.27 5.90 31.30
CA PRO A 111 10.90 5.44 31.12
C PRO A 111 10.01 6.65 30.80
N VAL A 112 9.43 6.67 29.61
CA VAL A 112 8.63 7.78 29.09
C VAL A 112 7.16 7.52 29.35
N THR A 113 6.51 8.45 30.03
CA THR A 113 5.04 8.53 30.12
C THR A 113 4.52 9.20 28.84
N LEU A 114 3.82 8.46 28.01
CA LEU A 114 3.26 8.91 26.74
C LEU A 114 2.27 10.06 26.96
N ARG A 115 2.52 11.21 26.33
CA ARG A 115 1.52 12.26 26.16
C ARG A 115 1.05 12.26 24.71
N ARG A 116 -0.23 11.91 24.47
CA ARG A 116 -0.88 12.09 23.17
C ARG A 116 -0.72 13.54 22.71
N ARG A 117 -0.01 13.74 21.60
CA ARG A 117 -0.02 15.00 20.85
C ARG A 117 -1.00 14.89 19.70
N SER A 118 -1.78 15.94 19.45
CA SER A 118 -2.77 16.02 18.37
C SER A 118 -2.16 16.00 16.96
N THR A 119 -0.83 16.11 16.86
CA THR A 119 -0.06 16.00 15.61
C THR A 119 1.27 15.35 15.97
N PRO A 120 1.75 14.35 15.22
CA PRO A 120 3.04 13.75 15.47
C PRO A 120 4.12 14.83 15.52
N ALA A 121 4.90 14.88 16.60
CA ALA A 121 5.98 15.86 16.76
C ALA A 121 7.16 15.55 15.81
N PHE A 122 7.15 14.36 15.23
CA PHE A 122 8.20 13.83 14.40
C PHE A 122 7.61 13.35 13.06
N ASP A 123 8.10 13.88 11.95
CA ASP A 123 7.64 13.53 10.62
C ASP A 123 8.58 12.49 9.98
N LEU A 124 8.11 11.22 9.95
CA LEU A 124 8.85 10.13 9.31
C LEU A 124 8.99 10.31 7.79
N LEU A 125 8.12 11.12 7.15
CA LEU A 125 8.07 11.26 5.69
C LEU A 125 9.39 11.69 5.07
N ASN A 126 10.11 12.60 5.72
CA ASN A 126 11.30 13.25 5.18
C ASN A 126 12.63 12.75 5.79
N LEU A 127 12.57 11.69 6.61
CA LEU A 127 13.79 11.07 7.13
C LEU A 127 14.62 10.41 6.02
N PRO A 128 15.94 10.30 6.21
CA PRO A 128 16.77 9.46 5.35
C PRO A 128 16.35 7.99 5.45
N ARG A 129 16.66 7.24 4.43
CA ARG A 129 16.50 5.77 4.43
C ARG A 129 17.81 5.13 4.00
N PRO A 130 18.10 3.88 4.43
CA PRO A 130 19.28 3.15 3.96
C PRO A 130 19.17 2.87 2.46
N ALA A 131 20.29 2.51 1.84
CA ALA A 131 20.29 1.99 0.49
C ALA A 131 19.45 0.72 0.43
N THR A 132 18.61 0.60 -0.60
CA THR A 132 17.85 -0.63 -0.85
C THR A 132 18.71 -1.65 -1.60
N SER A 133 18.45 -2.93 -1.36
CA SER A 133 19.04 -4.04 -2.10
C SER A 133 18.23 -4.44 -3.34
N THR A 134 17.01 -3.91 -3.47
CA THR A 134 16.09 -4.18 -4.58
C THR A 134 16.20 -3.09 -5.64
N PRO A 135 15.97 -3.41 -6.94
CA PRO A 135 15.96 -2.42 -8.01
C PRO A 135 14.68 -1.58 -8.06
N TRP A 136 13.83 -1.70 -7.08
CA TRP A 136 12.60 -0.94 -6.91
C TRP A 136 12.47 -0.44 -5.47
N ALA A 137 11.66 0.60 -5.27
CA ALA A 137 11.40 1.14 -3.95
C ALA A 137 10.01 1.77 -3.85
N TYR A 138 9.35 1.56 -2.72
CA TYR A 138 8.18 2.36 -2.35
C TYR A 138 8.61 3.77 -1.96
N VAL A 139 7.88 4.78 -2.44
CA VAL A 139 8.04 6.18 -2.04
C VAL A 139 6.71 6.70 -1.54
N LYS A 140 6.62 6.93 -0.25
CA LYS A 140 5.43 7.52 0.39
C LYS A 140 5.44 9.04 0.17
N ILE A 141 4.48 9.54 -0.62
CA ILE A 141 4.43 10.95 -1.03
C ILE A 141 3.46 11.79 -0.18
N ALA A 142 2.60 11.14 0.60
CA ALA A 142 1.72 11.77 1.58
C ALA A 142 1.43 10.83 2.75
N GLU A 143 1.00 11.41 3.88
CA GLU A 143 0.54 10.71 5.08
C GLU A 143 -0.85 11.21 5.46
N GLY A 144 -1.70 10.32 6.03
CA GLY A 144 -3.05 10.65 6.43
C GLY A 144 -4.05 10.69 5.26
N CYS A 145 -5.32 10.91 5.55
CA CYS A 145 -6.38 10.88 4.54
C CYS A 145 -7.56 11.76 4.95
N ASP A 146 -8.00 12.64 4.05
CA ASP A 146 -9.17 13.50 4.25
C ASP A 146 -10.50 12.79 3.95
N ARG A 147 -10.46 11.53 3.44
CA ARG A 147 -11.67 10.76 3.15
C ARG A 147 -12.35 10.33 4.43
N ARG A 148 -13.66 10.15 4.34
CA ARG A 148 -14.52 9.72 5.45
C ARG A 148 -15.27 8.44 5.06
N CYS A 149 -14.55 7.44 4.51
CA CYS A 149 -15.11 6.14 4.16
C CYS A 149 -15.72 5.47 5.40
N GLY A 150 -16.90 4.89 5.26
CA GLY A 150 -17.69 4.40 6.40
C GLY A 150 -17.03 3.29 7.22
N PHE A 151 -16.11 2.56 6.63
CA PHE A 151 -15.38 1.42 7.23
C PHE A 151 -13.98 1.75 7.73
N CYS A 152 -13.45 2.96 7.44
CA CYS A 152 -12.01 3.22 7.56
C CYS A 152 -11.68 4.07 8.78
N ALA A 153 -10.85 3.54 9.66
CA ALA A 153 -10.36 4.22 10.85
C ALA A 153 -9.06 5.03 10.63
N ILE A 154 -8.44 4.97 9.45
CA ILE A 154 -7.14 5.62 9.18
C ILE A 154 -7.10 7.10 9.58
N PRO A 155 -8.11 7.95 9.28
CA PRO A 155 -8.06 9.35 9.67
C PRO A 155 -7.97 9.59 11.19
N SER A 156 -8.42 8.63 12.01
CA SER A 156 -8.40 8.78 13.47
C SER A 156 -7.01 8.62 14.10
N PHE A 157 -6.09 7.92 13.43
CA PHE A 157 -4.75 7.67 13.97
C PHE A 157 -3.60 8.13 13.05
N ARG A 158 -3.80 8.23 11.72
CA ARG A 158 -2.80 8.83 10.82
C ARG A 158 -3.09 10.31 10.50
N GLY A 159 -4.25 10.81 10.92
CA GLY A 159 -4.66 12.20 10.77
C GLY A 159 -5.12 12.57 9.36
N ASP A 160 -5.32 13.88 9.15
CA ASP A 160 -5.65 14.45 7.86
C ASP A 160 -4.44 14.37 6.90
N GLN A 161 -4.72 14.44 5.59
CA GLN A 161 -3.69 14.31 4.57
C GLN A 161 -2.63 15.42 4.67
N ARG A 162 -1.37 15.00 4.63
CA ARG A 162 -0.18 15.86 4.61
C ARG A 162 0.71 15.41 3.46
N SER A 163 0.77 16.22 2.42
CA SER A 163 1.56 15.94 1.22
C SER A 163 2.99 16.46 1.36
N ARG A 164 3.97 15.65 0.96
CA ARG A 164 5.35 16.07 0.77
C ARG A 164 5.46 17.07 -0.39
N SER A 165 6.48 17.88 -0.38
CA SER A 165 6.77 18.77 -1.53
C SER A 165 7.36 17.97 -2.70
N THR A 166 7.22 18.49 -3.90
CA THR A 166 7.86 17.93 -5.09
C THR A 166 9.37 17.80 -4.90
N GLU A 167 10.02 18.84 -4.31
CA GLU A 167 11.46 18.88 -4.09
C GLU A 167 11.95 17.75 -3.16
N GLU A 168 11.24 17.49 -2.04
CA GLU A 168 11.56 16.41 -1.10
C GLU A 168 11.42 15.04 -1.76
N ILE A 169 10.37 14.85 -2.57
CA ILE A 169 10.14 13.59 -3.30
C ILE A 169 11.22 13.38 -4.36
N LEU A 170 11.56 14.39 -5.15
CA LEU A 170 12.60 14.32 -6.18
C LEU A 170 13.98 14.08 -5.57
N THR A 171 14.27 14.68 -4.43
CA THR A 171 15.54 14.47 -3.72
C THR A 171 15.68 13.00 -3.30
N GLU A 172 14.62 12.41 -2.74
CA GLU A 172 14.63 10.97 -2.38
C GLU A 172 14.68 10.07 -3.63
N ALA A 173 13.90 10.38 -4.66
CA ALA A 173 13.89 9.63 -5.91
C ALA A 173 15.27 9.58 -6.57
N ARG A 174 15.99 10.72 -6.63
CA ARG A 174 17.36 10.78 -7.17
C ARG A 174 18.35 10.01 -6.32
N ALA A 175 18.23 10.07 -4.99
CA ALA A 175 19.09 9.28 -4.11
C ALA A 175 18.88 7.77 -4.33
N LEU A 176 17.64 7.32 -4.49
CA LEU A 176 17.28 5.94 -4.81
C LEU A 176 17.82 5.52 -6.18
N ALA A 177 17.66 6.36 -7.21
CA ALA A 177 18.19 6.11 -8.56
C ALA A 177 19.72 5.97 -8.57
N MET A 178 20.42 6.85 -7.85
CA MET A 178 21.88 6.72 -7.67
C MET A 178 22.27 5.43 -6.94
N GLY A 179 21.40 4.92 -6.08
CA GLY A 179 21.53 3.61 -5.41
C GLY A 179 21.21 2.40 -6.29
N GLY A 180 20.78 2.61 -7.55
CA GLY A 180 20.48 1.51 -8.49
C GLY A 180 18.98 1.19 -8.65
N VAL A 181 18.10 1.95 -8.00
CA VAL A 181 16.63 1.78 -8.15
C VAL A 181 16.21 2.17 -9.56
N LYS A 182 15.43 1.31 -10.20
CA LYS A 182 14.89 1.41 -11.56
C LYS A 182 13.38 1.64 -11.60
N GLU A 183 12.67 1.24 -10.55
CA GLU A 183 11.23 1.42 -10.42
C GLU A 183 10.89 2.12 -9.09
N LEU A 184 10.12 3.22 -9.16
CA LEU A 184 9.49 3.83 -8.00
C LEU A 184 8.02 3.46 -7.96
N VAL A 185 7.56 3.02 -6.80
CA VAL A 185 6.14 2.76 -6.53
C VAL A 185 5.64 3.85 -5.58
N LEU A 186 4.90 4.82 -6.12
CA LEU A 186 4.34 5.92 -5.33
C LEU A 186 3.15 5.46 -4.52
N ILE A 187 3.19 5.73 -3.22
CA ILE A 187 2.14 5.32 -2.28
C ILE A 187 1.68 6.46 -1.37
N ALA A 188 0.41 6.41 -0.99
CA ALA A 188 -0.23 7.21 0.05
C ALA A 188 -1.52 6.49 0.50
N GLN A 189 -2.25 7.03 1.47
CA GLN A 189 -3.58 6.54 1.81
C GLN A 189 -4.64 6.91 0.74
N ASP A 190 -4.50 8.08 0.11
CA ASP A 190 -5.22 8.52 -1.09
C ASP A 190 -4.24 9.24 -2.00
N LEU A 191 -3.63 8.50 -2.93
CA LEU A 191 -2.59 9.03 -3.80
C LEU A 191 -3.13 10.13 -4.73
N ALA A 192 -4.34 9.96 -5.24
CA ALA A 192 -4.96 10.91 -6.17
C ALA A 192 -5.19 12.32 -5.57
N SER A 193 -5.22 12.42 -4.25
CA SER A 193 -5.39 13.70 -3.53
C SER A 193 -4.07 14.40 -3.19
N TRP A 194 -2.90 13.84 -3.58
CA TRP A 194 -1.61 14.46 -3.30
C TRP A 194 -1.52 15.91 -3.80
N GLY A 195 -1.02 16.80 -2.94
CA GLY A 195 -0.83 18.22 -3.20
C GLY A 195 -2.07 19.11 -3.03
N HIS A 196 -3.27 18.53 -2.80
CA HIS A 196 -4.48 19.33 -2.61
C HIS A 196 -4.48 20.11 -1.28
N ASP A 197 -3.98 19.51 -0.20
CA ASP A 197 -3.79 20.14 1.11
C ASP A 197 -2.87 21.36 1.03
N ARG A 198 -1.78 21.28 0.27
CA ARG A 198 -0.82 22.39 0.05
C ARG A 198 -1.44 23.56 -0.72
N ARG A 199 -2.33 23.29 -1.66
CA ARG A 199 -3.09 24.35 -2.37
C ARG A 199 -4.12 25.03 -1.47
N ARG A 200 -4.78 24.28 -0.56
CA ARG A 200 -5.72 24.83 0.43
C ARG A 200 -5.04 25.79 1.39
N ALA A 201 -3.89 25.40 1.93
CA ALA A 201 -3.10 26.24 2.86
C ALA A 201 -2.69 27.59 2.25
N GLY A 202 -2.54 27.68 0.91
CA GLY A 202 -2.18 28.91 0.23
C GLY A 202 -3.35 29.83 -0.15
N ARG A 203 -4.62 29.40 -0.05
CA ARG A 203 -5.79 30.13 -0.55
C ARG A 203 -6.92 30.36 0.45
N GLY A 204 -6.91 29.76 1.63
CA GLY A 204 -7.92 29.99 2.68
C GLY A 204 -9.33 29.52 2.38
N GLU A 205 -9.59 28.81 1.27
CA GLU A 205 -10.91 28.32 0.87
C GLU A 205 -10.91 26.81 0.58
N ALA A 206 -12.01 26.15 0.97
CA ALA A 206 -12.27 24.75 0.62
C ALA A 206 -12.52 24.64 -0.89
N VAL A 207 -11.65 23.92 -1.60
CA VAL A 207 -11.89 23.61 -3.01
C VAL A 207 -12.77 22.39 -3.09
N GLU A 208 -14.01 22.59 -3.51
CA GLU A 208 -14.93 21.54 -3.94
C GLU A 208 -14.34 20.80 -5.14
N VAL A 209 -14.59 19.49 -5.16
CA VAL A 209 -14.44 18.51 -6.23
C VAL A 209 -13.85 19.01 -7.55
N LEU A 210 -12.81 18.30 -7.96
CA LEU A 210 -12.14 18.45 -9.24
C LEU A 210 -13.13 18.64 -10.40
N ASP A 211 -13.16 19.85 -10.91
CA ASP A 211 -13.73 20.16 -12.21
C ASP A 211 -12.88 19.47 -13.29
N GLU A 212 -13.49 18.93 -14.33
CA GLU A 212 -12.81 18.16 -15.40
C GLU A 212 -11.67 18.91 -16.11
N GLY A 213 -11.39 20.16 -15.74
CA GLY A 213 -10.33 21.02 -16.28
C GLY A 213 -9.23 21.43 -15.29
N GLY A 214 -9.27 21.03 -14.02
CA GLY A 214 -8.25 21.36 -13.02
C GLY A 214 -7.00 20.48 -13.14
N THR A 215 -5.81 21.09 -13.25
CA THR A 215 -4.54 20.35 -13.27
C THR A 215 -4.30 19.68 -11.91
N GLN A 216 -4.35 18.36 -11.86
CA GLN A 216 -3.98 17.58 -10.67
C GLN A 216 -2.48 17.71 -10.42
N PRO A 217 -2.03 18.06 -9.19
CA PRO A 217 -0.60 18.10 -8.87
C PRO A 217 0.14 16.78 -9.13
N LEU A 218 -0.52 15.65 -8.93
CA LEU A 218 0.03 14.32 -9.16
C LEU A 218 0.44 14.09 -10.63
N ILE A 219 -0.26 14.69 -11.59
CA ILE A 219 0.07 14.62 -13.02
C ILE A 219 1.48 15.17 -13.27
N GLU A 220 1.77 16.34 -12.75
CA GLU A 220 3.07 17.00 -12.94
C GLU A 220 4.18 16.23 -12.21
N LEU A 221 3.93 15.79 -10.98
CA LEU A 221 4.89 14.97 -10.24
C LEU A 221 5.23 13.69 -11.00
N THR A 222 4.21 12.97 -11.50
CA THR A 222 4.42 11.73 -12.25
C THR A 222 5.24 11.97 -13.52
N ARG A 223 4.95 13.05 -14.27
CA ARG A 223 5.69 13.41 -15.48
C ARG A 223 7.17 13.68 -15.20
N VAL A 224 7.46 14.46 -14.15
CA VAL A 224 8.84 14.78 -13.78
C VAL A 224 9.59 13.52 -13.34
N LEU A 225 8.97 12.69 -12.50
CA LEU A 225 9.60 11.43 -12.05
C LEU A 225 9.86 10.47 -13.21
N SER A 226 8.93 10.36 -14.17
CA SER A 226 9.10 9.49 -15.36
C SER A 226 10.19 9.95 -16.33
N GLN A 227 10.73 11.17 -16.17
CA GLN A 227 11.91 11.63 -16.90
C GLN A 227 13.23 11.22 -16.24
N GLU A 228 13.19 10.90 -14.95
CA GLU A 228 14.37 10.58 -14.15
C GLU A 228 14.49 9.08 -13.79
N ILE A 229 13.38 8.36 -13.81
CA ILE A 229 13.28 6.94 -13.41
C ILE A 229 12.59 6.15 -14.51
N GLU A 230 13.12 4.96 -14.82
CA GLU A 230 12.64 4.12 -15.92
C GLU A 230 11.21 3.63 -15.73
N ARG A 231 10.77 3.37 -14.49
CA ARG A 231 9.39 2.99 -14.15
C ARG A 231 8.87 3.77 -12.96
N VAL A 232 7.69 4.38 -13.12
CA VAL A 232 6.95 5.05 -12.04
C VAL A 232 5.55 4.46 -11.96
N ARG A 233 5.27 3.74 -10.89
CA ARG A 233 3.99 3.07 -10.62
C ARG A 233 3.21 3.83 -9.56
N LEU A 234 1.88 3.89 -9.72
CA LEU A 234 0.97 4.57 -8.80
C LEU A 234 0.03 3.55 -8.15
N LEU A 235 0.01 3.49 -6.81
CA LEU A 235 -0.91 2.63 -6.07
C LEU A 235 -1.92 3.45 -5.26
N TYR A 236 -3.02 2.81 -4.87
CA TYR A 236 -4.05 3.38 -3.99
C TYR A 236 -4.75 4.61 -4.57
N LEU A 237 -5.11 4.53 -5.86
CA LEU A 237 -5.88 5.57 -6.53
C LEU A 237 -7.35 5.50 -6.11
N TYR A 238 -7.86 6.60 -5.55
CA TYR A 238 -9.28 6.72 -5.30
C TYR A 238 -10.03 6.96 -6.63
N PRO A 239 -11.11 6.21 -6.94
CA PRO A 239 -11.68 6.18 -8.29
C PRO A 239 -12.14 7.53 -8.84
N SER A 240 -12.65 8.45 -7.99
CA SER A 240 -13.05 9.79 -8.45
C SER A 240 -11.86 10.69 -8.81
N GLY A 241 -10.66 10.36 -8.35
CA GLY A 241 -9.44 11.08 -8.70
C GLY A 241 -8.78 10.62 -9.99
N LEU A 242 -9.29 9.56 -10.63
CA LEU A 242 -8.78 9.06 -11.91
C LEU A 242 -9.36 9.91 -13.06
N THR A 243 -8.83 11.12 -13.24
CA THR A 243 -9.21 12.04 -14.32
C THR A 243 -8.62 11.60 -15.66
N SER A 244 -9.15 12.10 -16.79
CA SER A 244 -8.61 11.81 -18.13
C SER A 244 -7.14 12.20 -18.23
N GLY A 245 -6.73 13.34 -17.68
CA GLY A 245 -5.34 13.79 -17.67
C GLY A 245 -4.41 12.87 -16.85
N LEU A 246 -4.92 12.29 -15.75
CA LEU A 246 -4.14 11.30 -14.99
C LEU A 246 -4.03 9.97 -15.73
N ILE A 247 -5.10 9.51 -16.39
CA ILE A 247 -5.07 8.33 -17.24
C ILE A 247 -4.02 8.50 -18.35
N GLU A 248 -4.08 9.59 -19.11
CA GLU A 248 -3.10 9.90 -20.17
C GLU A 248 -1.67 9.93 -19.62
N THR A 249 -1.47 10.46 -18.41
CA THR A 249 -0.15 10.53 -17.78
C THR A 249 0.36 9.15 -17.38
N ILE A 250 -0.50 8.28 -16.82
CA ILE A 250 -0.15 6.89 -16.48
C ILE A 250 0.22 6.12 -17.76
N LEU A 251 -0.58 6.25 -18.81
CA LEU A 251 -0.27 5.59 -20.10
C LEU A 251 1.05 6.10 -20.69
N ALA A 252 1.30 7.41 -20.64
CA ALA A 252 2.53 8.01 -21.16
C ALA A 252 3.78 7.69 -20.32
N SER A 253 3.63 7.27 -19.05
CA SER A 253 4.76 6.85 -18.20
C SER A 253 5.37 5.51 -18.60
N GLY A 254 4.69 4.73 -19.47
CA GLY A 254 5.11 3.39 -19.86
C GLY A 254 4.80 2.30 -18.84
N VAL A 255 4.09 2.62 -17.75
CA VAL A 255 3.59 1.68 -16.74
C VAL A 255 2.06 1.77 -16.68
N PRO A 256 1.32 1.16 -17.63
CA PRO A 256 -0.14 1.23 -17.71
C PRO A 256 -0.81 0.34 -16.66
N TYR A 257 -0.52 0.62 -15.40
CA TYR A 257 -0.99 -0.11 -14.24
C TYR A 257 -1.90 0.76 -13.38
N PHE A 258 -3.13 0.30 -13.15
CA PHE A 258 -4.19 1.04 -12.46
C PHE A 258 -4.63 0.30 -11.19
N ASP A 259 -4.05 0.66 -10.04
CA ASP A 259 -4.53 0.17 -8.74
C ASP A 259 -5.64 1.08 -8.21
N LEU A 260 -6.88 0.62 -8.35
CA LEU A 260 -8.09 1.37 -8.05
C LEU A 260 -8.76 0.84 -6.79
N SER A 261 -8.87 1.66 -5.75
CA SER A 261 -9.58 1.29 -4.52
C SER A 261 -11.10 1.32 -4.74
N LEU A 262 -11.69 0.34 -5.43
CA LEU A 262 -13.13 0.32 -5.78
C LEU A 262 -14.01 -0.02 -4.59
N GLN A 263 -13.65 -1.02 -3.81
CA GLN A 263 -14.27 -1.52 -2.57
C GLN A 263 -15.57 -2.30 -2.73
N HIS A 264 -16.42 -1.98 -3.72
CA HIS A 264 -17.63 -2.69 -4.10
C HIS A 264 -18.09 -2.25 -5.50
N ALA A 265 -19.04 -2.98 -6.12
CA ALA A 265 -19.65 -2.61 -7.39
C ALA A 265 -21.07 -2.04 -7.21
N SER A 266 -21.85 -2.55 -6.24
CA SER A 266 -23.20 -2.08 -5.98
C SER A 266 -23.20 -0.60 -5.57
N ARG A 267 -23.97 0.21 -6.31
CA ARG A 267 -24.14 1.64 -6.03
C ARG A 267 -24.71 1.89 -4.63
N ARG A 268 -25.59 1.00 -4.17
CA ARG A 268 -26.18 1.07 -2.84
C ARG A 268 -25.11 0.88 -1.76
N MET A 269 -24.27 -0.13 -1.90
CA MET A 269 -23.19 -0.41 -0.96
C MET A 269 -22.13 0.68 -0.96
N LEU A 270 -21.70 1.17 -2.13
CA LEU A 270 -20.76 2.27 -2.23
C LEU A 270 -21.28 3.55 -1.52
N ARG A 271 -22.56 3.85 -1.64
CA ARG A 271 -23.17 4.97 -0.88
C ARG A 271 -23.16 4.73 0.64
N ALA A 272 -23.49 3.52 1.09
CA ALA A 272 -23.44 3.15 2.51
C ALA A 272 -22.01 3.25 3.05
N MET A 273 -21.02 2.86 2.26
CA MET A 273 -19.58 3.01 2.54
C MET A 273 -19.05 4.46 2.40
N ARG A 274 -19.91 5.43 2.04
CA ARG A 274 -19.50 6.82 1.69
C ARG A 274 -18.44 6.86 0.59
N ARG A 275 -18.64 6.05 -0.45
CA ARG A 275 -17.73 5.95 -1.61
C ARG A 275 -18.40 6.47 -2.87
N TRP A 276 -17.57 6.97 -3.77
CA TRP A 276 -17.99 7.39 -5.11
C TRP A 276 -18.00 6.21 -6.07
N GLY A 277 -18.99 6.20 -6.99
CA GLY A 277 -19.00 5.30 -8.14
C GLY A 277 -20.20 4.35 -8.18
N SER A 278 -20.11 3.43 -9.10
CA SER A 278 -20.96 2.25 -9.31
C SER A 278 -20.21 1.29 -10.25
N GLY A 279 -20.59 0.02 -10.28
CA GLY A 279 -20.02 -0.98 -11.19
C GLY A 279 -20.05 -0.51 -12.65
N GLU A 280 -21.19 0.05 -13.11
CA GLU A 280 -21.35 0.59 -14.45
C GLU A 280 -20.29 1.68 -14.78
N ARG A 281 -20.12 2.67 -13.91
CA ARG A 281 -19.11 3.73 -14.10
C ARG A 281 -17.67 3.21 -14.09
N PHE A 282 -17.41 2.18 -13.29
CA PHE A 282 -16.09 1.57 -13.25
C PHE A 282 -15.81 0.80 -14.54
N LEU A 283 -16.80 0.04 -15.05
CA LEU A 283 -16.68 -0.66 -16.33
C LEU A 283 -16.48 0.31 -17.50
N GLU A 284 -17.24 1.41 -17.55
CA GLU A 284 -17.04 2.45 -18.56
C GLU A 284 -15.61 2.99 -18.53
N ARG A 285 -15.05 3.26 -17.33
CA ARG A 285 -13.69 3.77 -17.18
C ARG A 285 -12.64 2.75 -17.61
N ILE A 286 -12.80 1.48 -17.21
CA ILE A 286 -11.93 0.37 -17.63
C ILE A 286 -11.97 0.21 -19.15
N ALA A 287 -13.17 0.25 -19.76
CA ALA A 287 -13.31 0.12 -21.20
C ALA A 287 -12.61 1.25 -21.97
N VAL A 288 -12.73 2.50 -21.51
CA VAL A 288 -12.02 3.66 -22.10
C VAL A 288 -10.51 3.47 -22.04
N ILE A 289 -9.97 3.02 -20.90
CA ILE A 289 -8.54 2.81 -20.73
C ILE A 289 -8.05 1.66 -21.63
N ARG A 290 -8.75 0.52 -21.64
CA ARG A 290 -8.40 -0.63 -22.51
C ARG A 290 -8.53 -0.33 -24.00
N ALA A 291 -9.42 0.57 -24.39
CA ALA A 291 -9.51 1.01 -25.79
C ALA A 291 -8.27 1.82 -26.22
N ALA A 292 -7.65 2.56 -25.29
CA ALA A 292 -6.43 3.31 -25.53
C ALA A 292 -5.17 2.44 -25.37
N GLU A 293 -5.17 1.52 -24.41
CA GLU A 293 -4.07 0.61 -24.09
C GLU A 293 -4.63 -0.78 -23.75
N PRO A 294 -4.69 -1.70 -24.71
CA PRO A 294 -5.24 -3.05 -24.51
C PRO A 294 -4.52 -3.85 -23.43
N ASP A 295 -3.23 -3.59 -23.23
CA ASP A 295 -2.39 -4.24 -22.21
C ASP A 295 -2.44 -3.58 -20.84
N ALA A 296 -3.30 -2.57 -20.64
CA ALA A 296 -3.50 -1.93 -19.35
C ALA A 296 -3.91 -2.95 -18.28
N THR A 297 -3.17 -2.92 -17.18
CA THR A 297 -3.37 -3.81 -16.03
C THR A 297 -4.22 -3.13 -14.98
N PHE A 298 -5.19 -3.85 -14.45
CA PHE A 298 -6.10 -3.37 -13.41
C PHE A 298 -5.97 -4.18 -12.15
N ARG A 299 -5.79 -3.49 -11.03
CA ARG A 299 -5.82 -4.04 -9.67
C ARG A 299 -6.89 -3.33 -8.86
N SER A 300 -7.55 -4.08 -7.96
CA SER A 300 -8.51 -3.50 -7.01
C SER A 300 -8.57 -4.27 -5.70
N SER A 301 -9.27 -3.68 -4.73
CA SER A 301 -9.63 -4.34 -3.47
C SER A 301 -11.12 -4.17 -3.21
N PHE A 302 -11.74 -5.21 -2.62
CA PHE A 302 -13.17 -5.26 -2.34
C PHE A 302 -13.43 -5.71 -0.90
N ILE A 303 -14.52 -5.22 -0.32
CA ILE A 303 -14.96 -5.54 1.04
C ILE A 303 -16.31 -6.26 0.96
N LEU A 304 -16.38 -7.47 1.51
CA LEU A 304 -17.54 -8.33 1.58
C LEU A 304 -18.12 -8.31 3.01
N GLY A 305 -19.43 -8.45 3.12
CA GLY A 305 -20.07 -8.50 4.44
C GLY A 305 -20.20 -7.14 5.12
N TYR A 306 -20.13 -6.05 4.39
CA TYR A 306 -20.42 -4.72 4.95
C TYR A 306 -21.86 -4.66 5.48
N PRO A 307 -22.15 -3.99 6.62
CA PRO A 307 -23.49 -3.94 7.20
C PRO A 307 -24.57 -3.58 6.19
N GLY A 308 -25.60 -4.43 6.12
CA GLY A 308 -26.70 -4.30 5.19
C GLY A 308 -26.46 -4.82 3.78
N GLU A 309 -25.33 -5.46 3.48
CA GLU A 309 -25.10 -6.13 2.19
C GLU A 309 -26.07 -7.29 1.97
N THR A 310 -26.70 -7.31 0.80
CA THR A 310 -27.70 -8.32 0.42
C THR A 310 -27.18 -9.26 -0.66
N GLU A 311 -27.95 -10.32 -0.96
CA GLU A 311 -27.66 -11.25 -2.06
C GLU A 311 -27.64 -10.54 -3.43
N ASP A 312 -28.47 -9.52 -3.61
CA ASP A 312 -28.48 -8.71 -4.83
C ASP A 312 -27.17 -7.92 -4.99
N ASP A 313 -26.62 -7.37 -3.89
CA ASP A 313 -25.35 -6.66 -3.92
C ASP A 313 -24.19 -7.61 -4.21
N GLN A 314 -24.20 -8.83 -3.65
CA GLN A 314 -23.20 -9.87 -3.93
C GLN A 314 -23.27 -10.26 -5.42
N ARG A 315 -24.46 -10.47 -5.97
CA ARG A 315 -24.64 -10.78 -7.38
C ARG A 315 -24.12 -9.64 -8.29
N GLU A 316 -24.45 -8.37 -7.98
CA GLU A 316 -23.92 -7.22 -8.71
C GLU A 316 -22.37 -7.19 -8.66
N LEU A 317 -21.75 -7.59 -7.54
CA LEU A 317 -20.29 -7.66 -7.43
C LEU A 317 -19.71 -8.78 -8.30
N LEU A 318 -20.29 -9.97 -8.29
CA LEU A 318 -19.85 -11.10 -9.12
C LEU A 318 -19.97 -10.76 -10.62
N GLU A 319 -21.10 -10.21 -11.06
CA GLU A 319 -21.33 -9.75 -12.43
C GLU A 319 -20.30 -8.67 -12.84
N PHE A 320 -19.98 -7.77 -11.92
CA PHE A 320 -18.94 -6.75 -12.13
C PHE A 320 -17.55 -7.38 -12.29
N ILE A 321 -17.14 -8.30 -11.40
CA ILE A 321 -15.83 -8.96 -11.46
C ILE A 321 -15.68 -9.73 -12.77
N GLU A 322 -16.72 -10.46 -13.18
CA GLU A 322 -16.75 -11.18 -14.46
C GLU A 322 -16.62 -10.21 -15.65
N ALA A 323 -17.35 -9.09 -15.65
CA ALA A 323 -17.31 -8.12 -16.75
C ALA A 323 -16.02 -7.30 -16.77
N ALA A 324 -15.48 -6.94 -15.59
CA ALA A 324 -14.29 -6.09 -15.45
C ALA A 324 -13.01 -6.80 -15.86
N GLN A 325 -12.94 -8.14 -15.71
CA GLN A 325 -11.76 -8.93 -16.07
C GLN A 325 -10.48 -8.31 -15.48
N LEU A 326 -10.50 -8.04 -14.17
CA LEU A 326 -9.33 -7.46 -13.49
C LEU A 326 -8.16 -8.44 -13.55
N ASP A 327 -6.95 -7.92 -13.66
CA ASP A 327 -5.73 -8.73 -13.63
C ASP A 327 -5.47 -9.22 -12.20
N TRP A 328 -5.71 -8.34 -11.23
CA TRP A 328 -5.47 -8.59 -9.82
C TRP A 328 -6.60 -8.05 -8.97
N ALA A 329 -7.06 -8.81 -8.00
CA ALA A 329 -8.01 -8.31 -7.00
C ALA A 329 -7.76 -8.95 -5.62
N GLY A 330 -7.85 -8.13 -4.57
CA GLY A 330 -7.85 -8.57 -3.18
C GLY A 330 -9.25 -8.45 -2.60
N PHE A 331 -9.69 -9.46 -1.85
CA PHE A 331 -10.98 -9.51 -1.20
C PHE A 331 -10.80 -9.62 0.32
N PHE A 332 -11.58 -8.86 1.07
CA PHE A 332 -11.51 -8.81 2.51
C PHE A 332 -12.90 -8.87 3.10
N THR A 333 -13.08 -9.61 4.19
CA THR A 333 -14.30 -9.48 4.98
C THR A 333 -14.31 -8.13 5.70
N PHE A 334 -15.50 -7.57 5.88
CA PHE A 334 -15.66 -6.33 6.65
C PHE A 334 -15.17 -6.54 8.09
N SER A 335 -14.29 -5.66 8.53
CA SER A 335 -13.83 -5.56 9.92
C SER A 335 -14.54 -4.39 10.60
N SER A 336 -15.18 -4.65 11.73
CA SER A 336 -15.87 -3.61 12.51
C SER A 336 -14.86 -2.84 13.34
N GLU A 337 -14.54 -1.63 12.89
CA GLU A 337 -13.51 -0.80 13.50
C GLU A 337 -14.12 0.31 14.36
N GLU A 338 -13.69 0.39 15.63
CA GLU A 338 -14.13 1.42 16.56
C GLU A 338 -13.89 2.84 15.99
N GLY A 339 -14.85 3.73 16.21
CA GLY A 339 -14.81 5.11 15.73
C GLY A 339 -15.19 5.28 14.25
N THR A 340 -15.50 4.19 13.52
CA THR A 340 -16.04 4.26 12.16
C THR A 340 -17.54 4.33 12.13
N LEU A 341 -18.10 4.84 11.02
CA LEU A 341 -19.55 4.83 10.81
C LEU A 341 -20.12 3.42 10.83
N ALA A 342 -19.43 2.48 10.20
CA ALA A 342 -19.90 1.12 10.00
C ALA A 342 -20.00 0.32 11.31
N ASN A 343 -19.20 0.65 12.32
CA ASN A 343 -19.25 0.00 13.64
C ASN A 343 -20.61 0.17 14.35
N GLY A 344 -21.33 1.25 14.05
CA GLY A 344 -22.64 1.53 14.66
C GLY A 344 -23.85 1.20 13.77
N LEU A 345 -23.65 0.54 12.64
CA LEU A 345 -24.73 0.19 11.73
C LEU A 345 -25.43 -1.11 12.15
N ASP A 346 -26.76 -1.12 12.02
CA ASP A 346 -27.57 -2.33 12.11
C ASP A 346 -27.35 -3.25 10.90
N HIS A 347 -27.98 -4.43 10.94
CA HIS A 347 -27.93 -5.41 9.84
C HIS A 347 -26.52 -5.92 9.52
N GLN A 348 -25.75 -6.24 10.55
CA GLN A 348 -24.47 -6.91 10.40
C GLN A 348 -24.65 -8.22 9.63
N VAL A 349 -23.76 -8.45 8.66
CA VAL A 349 -23.74 -9.71 7.91
C VAL A 349 -23.06 -10.77 8.79
N PRO A 350 -23.65 -11.98 8.97
CA PRO A 350 -23.01 -13.05 9.71
C PRO A 350 -21.63 -13.37 9.14
N ALA A 351 -20.64 -13.60 10.02
CA ALA A 351 -19.24 -13.86 9.61
C ALA A 351 -19.14 -15.06 8.64
N GLU A 352 -19.89 -16.12 8.90
CA GLU A 352 -19.92 -17.31 8.02
C GLU A 352 -20.39 -16.96 6.60
N LEU A 353 -21.44 -16.14 6.47
CA LEU A 353 -21.93 -15.67 5.17
C LEU A 353 -20.93 -14.75 4.48
N ALA A 354 -20.26 -13.85 5.22
CA ALA A 354 -19.21 -13.00 4.68
C ALA A 354 -18.04 -13.84 4.14
N LEU A 355 -17.63 -14.89 4.84
CA LEU A 355 -16.60 -15.83 4.40
C LEU A 355 -17.04 -16.66 3.19
N GLU A 356 -18.31 -17.06 3.11
CA GLU A 356 -18.87 -17.76 1.94
C GLU A 356 -18.80 -16.86 0.69
N ARG A 357 -19.28 -15.62 0.81
CA ARG A 357 -19.21 -14.61 -0.27
C ARG A 357 -17.78 -14.32 -0.70
N LEU A 358 -16.88 -14.19 0.27
CA LEU A 358 -15.44 -13.96 -0.03
C LEU A 358 -14.87 -15.14 -0.83
N ARG A 359 -15.19 -16.38 -0.45
CA ARG A 359 -14.71 -17.57 -1.18
C ARG A 359 -15.23 -17.58 -2.60
N GLU A 360 -16.53 -17.37 -2.80
CA GLU A 360 -17.17 -17.36 -4.12
C GLU A 360 -16.51 -16.33 -5.07
N VAL A 361 -16.31 -15.09 -4.61
CA VAL A 361 -15.70 -14.04 -5.45
C VAL A 361 -14.20 -14.28 -5.68
N SER A 362 -13.50 -14.87 -4.70
CA SER A 362 -12.09 -15.22 -4.85
C SER A 362 -11.89 -16.32 -5.90
N GLU A 363 -12.69 -17.40 -5.85
CA GLU A 363 -12.65 -18.47 -6.86
C GLU A 363 -12.93 -17.95 -8.28
N LEU A 364 -13.88 -17.03 -8.44
CA LEU A 364 -14.14 -16.36 -9.73
C LEU A 364 -12.94 -15.56 -10.19
N GLN A 365 -12.36 -14.74 -9.32
CA GLN A 365 -11.21 -13.90 -9.66
C GLN A 365 -9.96 -14.74 -9.96
N ASP A 366 -9.71 -15.80 -9.21
CA ASP A 366 -8.57 -16.70 -9.45
C ASP A 366 -8.64 -17.30 -10.86
N ALA A 367 -9.84 -17.72 -11.28
CA ALA A 367 -10.06 -18.23 -12.64
C ALA A 367 -9.84 -17.13 -13.71
N ILE A 368 -10.22 -15.87 -13.43
CA ILE A 368 -9.99 -14.73 -14.33
C ILE A 368 -8.48 -14.44 -14.41
N THR A 369 -7.81 -14.33 -13.27
CA THR A 369 -6.37 -14.06 -13.20
C THR A 369 -5.59 -15.14 -13.95
N ALA A 370 -5.85 -16.42 -13.69
CA ALA A 370 -5.18 -17.53 -14.37
C ALA A 370 -5.36 -17.45 -15.90
N ARG A 371 -6.59 -17.22 -16.39
CA ARG A 371 -6.86 -17.07 -17.82
C ARG A 371 -6.10 -15.89 -18.44
N ARG A 372 -6.08 -14.73 -17.77
CA ARG A 372 -5.35 -13.55 -18.23
C ARG A 372 -3.83 -13.78 -18.26
N ARG A 373 -3.32 -14.61 -17.35
CA ARG A 373 -1.91 -15.05 -17.36
C ARG A 373 -1.64 -16.03 -18.49
N ASP A 374 -2.55 -16.97 -18.75
CA ASP A 374 -2.46 -17.90 -19.89
C ASP A 374 -2.40 -17.16 -21.25
N GLU A 375 -3.18 -16.07 -21.41
CA GLU A 375 -3.17 -15.23 -22.61
C GLU A 375 -1.82 -14.57 -22.87
N MET A 376 -0.94 -14.46 -21.87
CA MET A 376 0.40 -13.90 -22.04
C MET A 376 1.41 -14.91 -22.63
N VAL A 377 1.09 -16.21 -22.64
CA VAL A 377 2.00 -17.23 -23.20
C VAL A 377 2.22 -16.96 -24.69
N GLY A 378 3.48 -16.94 -25.10
CA GLY A 378 3.92 -16.59 -26.44
C GLY A 378 4.14 -15.09 -26.70
N THR A 379 3.77 -14.22 -25.77
CA THR A 379 4.02 -12.78 -25.89
C THR A 379 5.44 -12.40 -25.47
N ARG A 380 5.92 -11.28 -26.00
CA ARG A 380 7.19 -10.67 -25.57
C ARG A 380 6.93 -9.68 -24.46
N GLN A 381 7.77 -9.75 -23.41
CA GLN A 381 7.71 -8.85 -22.27
C GLN A 381 9.10 -8.31 -21.93
N ARG A 382 9.16 -7.09 -21.38
CA ARG A 382 10.38 -6.50 -20.84
C ARG A 382 10.34 -6.57 -19.32
N LEU A 383 11.21 -7.38 -18.72
CA LEU A 383 11.27 -7.59 -17.27
C LEU A 383 12.34 -6.69 -16.63
N LEU A 384 12.04 -6.22 -15.43
CA LEU A 384 13.04 -5.77 -14.45
C LEU A 384 13.35 -6.98 -13.53
N ILE A 385 14.61 -7.31 -13.40
CA ILE A 385 15.05 -8.44 -12.57
C ILE A 385 15.18 -8.00 -11.11
N ASP A 386 14.31 -8.52 -10.25
CA ASP A 386 14.23 -8.14 -8.83
C ASP A 386 15.17 -8.96 -7.94
N SER A 387 15.34 -10.24 -8.27
CA SER A 387 16.25 -11.16 -7.57
C SER A 387 16.72 -12.26 -8.56
N PRO A 388 17.74 -13.05 -8.23
CA PRO A 388 18.20 -14.11 -9.11
C PRO A 388 17.06 -15.07 -9.51
N GLY A 389 16.75 -15.14 -10.81
CA GLY A 389 15.69 -15.99 -11.35
C GLY A 389 14.28 -15.40 -11.29
N VAL A 390 14.10 -14.18 -10.79
CA VAL A 390 12.79 -13.54 -10.64
C VAL A 390 12.80 -12.14 -11.21
N GLY A 391 11.84 -11.86 -12.08
CA GLY A 391 11.63 -10.52 -12.63
C GLY A 391 10.14 -10.17 -12.69
N ARG A 392 9.86 -8.93 -13.07
CA ARG A 392 8.49 -8.40 -13.27
C ARG A 392 8.43 -7.55 -14.54
N SER A 393 7.34 -7.68 -15.25
CA SER A 393 6.97 -6.73 -16.31
C SER A 393 6.31 -5.47 -15.70
N VAL A 394 5.74 -4.64 -16.56
CA VAL A 394 4.90 -3.51 -16.09
C VAL A 394 3.56 -3.97 -15.51
N ARG A 395 3.21 -5.24 -15.67
CA ARG A 395 1.92 -5.81 -15.28
C ARG A 395 1.90 -6.35 -13.83
N GLU A 396 3.05 -6.47 -13.18
CA GLU A 396 3.19 -6.94 -11.81
C GLU A 396 3.75 -5.84 -10.91
N CYS A 397 3.06 -5.59 -9.80
CA CYS A 397 3.54 -4.73 -8.72
C CYS A 397 4.43 -5.56 -7.77
N PRO A 398 5.59 -5.03 -7.33
CA PRO A 398 6.47 -5.76 -6.42
C PRO A 398 5.76 -6.17 -5.14
N GLU A 399 6.02 -7.39 -4.66
CA GLU A 399 5.53 -7.99 -3.41
C GLU A 399 4.01 -8.21 -3.31
N ILE A 400 3.23 -7.73 -4.27
CA ILE A 400 1.77 -7.73 -4.18
C ILE A 400 1.14 -8.66 -5.23
N ASP A 401 1.71 -8.69 -6.43
CA ASP A 401 1.19 -9.46 -7.57
C ASP A 401 2.08 -10.68 -7.85
N GLY A 402 1.78 -11.41 -8.94
CA GLY A 402 2.60 -12.54 -9.38
C GLY A 402 4.00 -12.12 -9.87
N ILE A 403 4.82 -13.10 -10.14
CA ILE A 403 6.20 -12.93 -10.62
C ILE A 403 6.37 -13.59 -12.01
N VAL A 404 7.50 -13.28 -12.65
CA VAL A 404 7.95 -13.96 -13.87
C VAL A 404 9.29 -14.66 -13.56
N MET A 405 9.26 -15.97 -13.60
CA MET A 405 10.47 -16.81 -13.45
C MET A 405 11.30 -16.73 -14.73
N VAL A 406 12.60 -16.51 -14.58
CA VAL A 406 13.55 -16.38 -15.68
C VAL A 406 14.88 -17.04 -15.29
N GLU A 407 15.77 -17.21 -16.24
CA GLU A 407 17.09 -17.78 -15.96
C GLU A 407 17.85 -16.96 -14.89
N PRO A 408 18.42 -17.62 -13.81
CA PRO A 408 19.07 -16.94 -12.71
C PRO A 408 20.39 -16.22 -13.06
N SER A 409 20.91 -16.40 -14.26
CA SER A 409 22.18 -15.78 -14.72
C SER A 409 22.04 -14.29 -15.01
N VAL A 410 20.83 -13.78 -15.13
CA VAL A 410 20.58 -12.36 -15.41
C VAL A 410 20.80 -11.54 -14.12
N ALA A 411 21.55 -10.44 -14.24
CA ALA A 411 21.87 -9.60 -13.10
C ALA A 411 20.65 -8.86 -12.55
N VAL A 412 20.55 -8.75 -11.23
CA VAL A 412 19.53 -7.97 -10.53
C VAL A 412 19.63 -6.50 -10.94
N GLY A 413 18.49 -5.86 -11.19
CA GLY A 413 18.39 -4.46 -11.62
C GLY A 413 18.53 -4.24 -13.13
N GLU A 414 18.76 -5.31 -13.91
CA GLU A 414 18.75 -5.19 -15.37
C GLU A 414 17.36 -5.36 -15.96
N PHE A 415 17.13 -4.68 -17.09
CA PHE A 415 15.98 -4.89 -17.94
C PHE A 415 16.33 -5.87 -19.04
N VAL A 416 15.52 -6.92 -19.19
CA VAL A 416 15.69 -7.94 -20.22
C VAL A 416 14.42 -8.18 -21.02
N ASP A 417 14.57 -8.43 -22.29
CA ASP A 417 13.47 -8.84 -23.16
C ASP A 417 13.34 -10.38 -23.13
N VAL A 418 12.13 -10.84 -22.89
CA VAL A 418 11.82 -12.27 -22.76
C VAL A 418 10.60 -12.65 -23.58
N THR A 419 10.46 -13.94 -23.86
CA THR A 419 9.21 -14.55 -24.32
C THR A 419 8.61 -15.38 -23.20
N ILE A 420 7.34 -15.14 -22.87
CA ILE A 420 6.61 -15.95 -21.89
C ILE A 420 6.35 -17.33 -22.49
N VAL A 421 6.72 -18.39 -21.78
CA VAL A 421 6.63 -19.77 -22.28
C VAL A 421 5.62 -20.63 -21.52
N ALA A 422 5.32 -20.27 -20.26
CA ALA A 422 4.32 -20.97 -19.45
C ALA A 422 3.65 -20.02 -18.45
N SER A 423 2.48 -20.43 -17.96
CA SER A 423 1.71 -19.79 -16.89
C SER A 423 1.44 -20.82 -15.80
N HIS A 424 1.54 -20.40 -14.55
CA HIS A 424 1.37 -21.20 -13.34
C HIS A 424 0.44 -20.47 -12.35
N GLY A 425 -0.81 -20.26 -12.77
CA GLY A 425 -1.78 -19.47 -11.99
C GLY A 425 -1.46 -17.98 -12.00
N THR A 426 -0.90 -17.47 -10.92
CA THR A 426 -0.48 -16.06 -10.83
C THR A 426 0.88 -15.78 -11.45
N ASP A 427 1.76 -16.80 -11.51
CA ASP A 427 3.15 -16.65 -11.93
C ASP A 427 3.36 -17.09 -13.37
N LEU A 428 4.39 -16.55 -13.99
CA LEU A 428 4.78 -16.88 -15.38
C LEU A 428 6.20 -17.44 -15.41
N GLU A 429 6.49 -18.17 -16.47
CA GLU A 429 7.84 -18.60 -16.83
C GLU A 429 8.23 -18.01 -18.19
N ALA A 430 9.47 -17.56 -18.30
CA ALA A 430 9.97 -16.88 -19.49
C ALA A 430 11.38 -17.32 -19.87
N VAL A 431 11.69 -17.18 -21.17
CA VAL A 431 13.03 -17.39 -21.74
C VAL A 431 13.53 -16.09 -22.36
N LEU A 432 14.84 -15.88 -22.27
CA LEU A 432 15.49 -14.73 -22.91
C LEU A 432 15.29 -14.77 -24.44
N VAL A 433 15.10 -13.60 -25.06
CA VAL A 433 14.98 -13.45 -26.52
C VAL A 433 16.34 -13.35 -27.16
#